data_b656bbb479ac13832bf55274881792ca
#
_entry.id   b656bbb479ac13832bf55274881792ca
#
_cell.length_a   1.000
_cell.length_b   1.000
_cell.length_c   1.000
_cell.angle_alpha   90.00
_cell.angle_beta   90.00
_cell.angle_gamma   90.00
#
_symmetry.space_group_name_H-M   'P 1'
#
loop_
_entity.id
_entity.type
_entity.pdbx_description
1 polymer ?
#
loop_
_entity_poly.entity_id
_entity_poly.type
_entity_poly.pdbx_seq_one_letter_code
_entity_poly.pdbx_strand_id
1 'polypeptide(L)'
;LPEEDMPFLPDGTPVDIVLNPLGVPSRMNLGQVLEVHLGMAAKALGWKVATPVFDGATDEEIRELLKRAGLSEDGKSILYDGRTGEAFDHPITVGVMYMLKLHHLVDDKIHARSTGPYAVITQQPLGGKAQFGGQRFGEMEVWALEAYGAAYTLQEMLTVKSDDVVGRVKTYESIVKGENVPEPGVPEGFKVLVK
;
A
#
# COMPACT_ATOMS: atom_id res chain seq x y z
N LEU A 1 -0.16 0.32 -15.74
CA LEU A 1 -0.24 0.39 -17.21
C LEU A 1 0.58 -0.74 -17.80
N PRO A 2 0.16 -1.36 -18.92
CA PRO A 2 0.98 -2.30 -19.67
C PRO A 2 2.20 -1.58 -20.28
N GLU A 3 3.26 -2.31 -20.58
CA GLU A 3 4.51 -1.76 -21.08
C GLU A 3 4.35 -1.01 -22.41
N GLU A 4 3.47 -1.49 -23.27
CA GLU A 4 3.12 -0.90 -24.56
C GLU A 4 2.46 0.49 -24.46
N ASP A 5 1.77 0.75 -23.36
CA ASP A 5 1.10 2.04 -23.10
C ASP A 5 2.01 3.06 -22.37
N MET A 6 3.21 2.63 -21.97
CA MET A 6 4.14 3.50 -21.27
C MET A 6 4.80 4.48 -22.22
N PRO A 7 5.09 5.72 -21.79
CA PRO A 7 5.88 6.66 -22.56
C PRO A 7 7.24 6.07 -22.92
N PHE A 8 7.75 6.43 -24.09
CA PHE A 8 9.03 5.91 -24.57
C PHE A 8 9.95 7.02 -25.11
N LEU A 9 11.25 6.76 -25.06
CA LEU A 9 12.30 7.59 -25.59
C LEU A 9 12.38 7.49 -27.14
N PRO A 10 13.06 8.43 -27.82
CA PRO A 10 13.23 8.35 -29.28
C PRO A 10 13.89 7.08 -29.81
N ASP A 11 14.65 6.39 -28.98
CA ASP A 11 15.28 5.10 -29.27
C ASP A 11 14.33 3.90 -29.13
N GLY A 12 13.07 4.15 -28.72
CA GLY A 12 12.06 3.13 -28.49
C GLY A 12 12.09 2.50 -27.10
N THR A 13 12.98 2.93 -26.21
CA THR A 13 13.05 2.41 -24.83
C THR A 13 11.89 2.95 -23.99
N PRO A 14 10.99 2.10 -23.46
CA PRO A 14 9.91 2.57 -22.58
C PRO A 14 10.45 2.98 -21.21
N VAL A 15 9.75 3.91 -20.55
CA VAL A 15 10.04 4.23 -19.15
C VAL A 15 9.38 3.17 -18.24
N ASP A 16 10.07 2.79 -17.19
CA ASP A 16 9.58 1.76 -16.25
C ASP A 16 8.64 2.35 -15.20
N ILE A 17 8.85 3.61 -14.81
CA ILE A 17 8.12 4.28 -13.74
C ILE A 17 7.81 5.72 -14.14
N VAL A 18 6.57 6.13 -13.92
CA VAL A 18 6.13 7.52 -14.04
C VAL A 18 5.86 8.06 -12.63
N LEU A 19 6.54 9.14 -12.26
CA LEU A 19 6.39 9.78 -10.96
C LEU A 19 5.51 11.04 -11.08
N ASN A 20 4.62 11.21 -10.10
CA ASN A 20 3.80 12.41 -10.02
C ASN A 20 4.64 13.61 -9.51
N PRO A 21 4.75 14.71 -10.27
CA PRO A 21 5.54 15.87 -9.87
C PRO A 21 5.02 16.56 -8.60
N LEU A 22 3.76 16.39 -8.25
CA LEU A 22 3.19 16.91 -6.98
C LEU A 22 3.82 16.28 -5.74
N GLY A 23 4.47 15.15 -5.87
CA GLY A 23 5.19 14.49 -4.78
C GLY A 23 6.55 15.13 -4.43
N VAL A 24 6.98 16.19 -5.14
CA VAL A 24 8.29 16.83 -4.95
C VAL A 24 8.21 18.12 -4.14
N PRO A 25 7.42 19.16 -4.52
CA PRO A 25 7.55 20.51 -3.94
C PRO A 25 7.24 20.55 -2.45
N SER A 26 6.12 19.96 -2.02
CA SER A 26 5.65 20.00 -0.64
C SER A 26 6.48 19.12 0.31
N ARG A 27 7.22 18.16 -0.22
CA ARG A 27 8.02 17.19 0.55
C ARG A 27 9.49 17.58 0.66
N MET A 28 9.91 18.67 0.06
CA MET A 28 11.29 19.17 0.09
C MET A 28 12.35 18.11 -0.29
N ASN A 29 12.02 17.25 -1.24
CA ASN A 29 12.88 16.15 -1.71
C ASN A 29 13.45 16.41 -3.10
N LEU A 30 13.94 17.63 -3.34
CA LEU A 30 14.56 18.04 -4.62
C LEU A 30 15.76 17.18 -5.02
N GLY A 31 16.46 16.60 -4.04
CA GLY A 31 17.58 15.70 -4.26
C GLY A 31 17.25 14.51 -5.17
N GLN A 32 16.01 14.03 -5.19
CA GLN A 32 15.62 12.95 -6.11
C GLN A 32 15.65 13.37 -7.58
N VAL A 33 15.36 14.64 -7.90
CA VAL A 33 15.46 15.15 -9.28
C VAL A 33 16.93 15.21 -9.72
N LEU A 34 17.79 15.69 -8.84
CA LEU A 34 19.25 15.70 -9.08
C LEU A 34 19.81 14.29 -9.23
N GLU A 35 19.33 13.35 -8.42
CA GLU A 35 19.67 11.93 -8.54
C GLU A 35 19.29 11.35 -9.91
N VAL A 36 18.10 11.67 -10.42
CA VAL A 36 17.64 11.23 -11.74
C VAL A 36 18.56 11.75 -12.84
N HIS A 37 18.94 13.02 -12.79
CA HIS A 37 19.86 13.62 -13.76
C HIS A 37 21.25 12.99 -13.71
N LEU A 38 21.82 12.88 -12.52
CA LEU A 38 23.13 12.26 -12.33
C LEU A 38 23.13 10.77 -12.69
N GLY A 39 22.03 10.06 -12.37
CA GLY A 39 21.85 8.67 -12.74
C GLY A 39 21.81 8.45 -14.25
N MET A 40 21.21 9.36 -15.01
CA MET A 40 21.21 9.29 -16.47
C MET A 40 22.62 9.48 -17.05
N ALA A 41 23.36 10.47 -16.54
CA ALA A 41 24.76 10.68 -16.91
C ALA A 41 25.63 9.47 -16.57
N ALA A 42 25.47 8.92 -15.38
CA ALA A 42 26.19 7.75 -14.91
C ALA A 42 25.92 6.50 -15.76
N LYS A 43 24.66 6.29 -16.15
CA LYS A 43 24.28 5.19 -17.06
C LYS A 43 24.96 5.34 -18.42
N ALA A 44 24.96 6.55 -19.00
CA ALA A 44 25.59 6.81 -20.30
C ALA A 44 27.13 6.65 -20.27
N LEU A 45 27.76 7.01 -19.14
CA LEU A 45 29.21 6.89 -18.95
C LEU A 45 29.67 5.53 -18.40
N GLY A 46 28.74 4.68 -18.01
CA GLY A 46 29.00 3.36 -17.42
C GLY A 46 29.54 3.44 -15.98
N TRP A 47 29.25 4.51 -15.25
CA TRP A 47 29.75 4.75 -13.89
C TRP A 47 28.77 4.30 -12.82
N LYS A 48 29.33 4.02 -11.63
CA LYS A 48 28.58 3.91 -10.37
C LYS A 48 28.99 5.09 -9.49
N VAL A 49 28.03 5.93 -9.15
CA VAL A 49 28.25 7.15 -8.37
C VAL A 49 27.72 6.95 -6.96
N ALA A 50 28.55 7.31 -5.97
CA ALA A 50 28.16 7.38 -4.56
C ALA A 50 28.25 8.83 -4.10
N THR A 51 27.17 9.35 -3.53
CA THR A 51 27.08 10.73 -3.03
C THR A 51 26.78 10.71 -1.53
N PRO A 52 27.81 10.78 -0.65
CA PRO A 52 27.59 10.92 0.80
C PRO A 52 26.79 12.17 1.14
N VAL A 53 26.12 12.15 2.31
CA VAL A 53 25.13 13.18 2.70
C VAL A 53 25.70 14.60 2.67
N PHE A 54 26.95 14.81 3.09
CA PHE A 54 27.59 16.13 3.16
C PHE A 54 28.70 16.34 2.12
N ASP A 55 28.87 15.41 1.22
CA ASP A 55 29.87 15.44 0.13
C ASP A 55 29.21 14.93 -1.15
N GLY A 56 28.13 15.60 -1.53
CA GLY A 56 27.34 15.28 -2.72
C GLY A 56 27.83 16.02 -3.96
N ALA A 57 27.23 15.70 -5.10
CA ALA A 57 27.49 16.40 -6.35
C ALA A 57 26.78 17.78 -6.36
N THR A 58 27.44 18.78 -6.90
CA THR A 58 26.88 20.11 -7.13
C THR A 58 26.08 20.16 -8.44
N ASP A 59 25.22 21.17 -8.60
CA ASP A 59 24.43 21.34 -9.82
C ASP A 59 25.32 21.54 -11.05
N GLU A 60 26.45 22.30 -10.90
CA GLU A 60 27.39 22.52 -11.96
C GLU A 60 28.06 21.23 -12.41
N GLU A 61 28.52 20.39 -11.46
CA GLU A 61 29.11 19.08 -11.76
C GLU A 61 28.14 18.17 -12.50
N ILE A 62 26.86 18.14 -12.10
CA ILE A 62 25.85 17.33 -12.76
C ILE A 62 25.64 17.80 -14.21
N ARG A 63 25.55 19.10 -14.46
CA ARG A 63 25.42 19.66 -15.82
C ARG A 63 26.65 19.34 -16.70
N GLU A 64 27.84 19.47 -16.14
CA GLU A 64 29.08 19.13 -16.85
C GLU A 64 29.10 17.62 -17.21
N LEU A 65 28.68 16.76 -16.29
CA LEU A 65 28.60 15.31 -16.54
C LEU A 65 27.57 14.96 -17.60
N LEU A 66 26.39 15.61 -17.59
CA LEU A 66 25.39 15.44 -18.64
C LEU A 66 25.92 15.84 -20.01
N LYS A 67 26.60 16.98 -20.09
CA LYS A 67 27.24 17.43 -21.31
C LYS A 67 28.32 16.48 -21.80
N ARG A 68 29.15 15.98 -20.88
CA ARG A 68 30.21 14.97 -21.17
C ARG A 68 29.62 13.65 -21.66
N ALA A 69 28.42 13.29 -21.17
CA ALA A 69 27.67 12.12 -21.60
C ALA A 69 26.96 12.31 -22.97
N GLY A 70 27.02 13.51 -23.56
CA GLY A 70 26.33 13.83 -24.81
C GLY A 70 24.82 14.02 -24.65
N LEU A 71 24.36 14.30 -23.42
CA LEU A 71 22.97 14.53 -23.08
C LEU A 71 22.68 16.03 -22.96
N SER A 72 21.38 16.39 -22.94
CA SER A 72 20.96 17.76 -22.68
C SER A 72 21.40 18.22 -21.30
N GLU A 73 21.92 19.45 -21.18
CA GLU A 73 22.32 20.05 -19.91
C GLU A 73 21.15 20.21 -18.94
N ASP A 74 19.92 20.27 -19.45
CA ASP A 74 18.68 20.36 -18.66
C ASP A 74 18.23 19.01 -18.07
N GLY A 75 18.87 17.91 -18.47
CA GLY A 75 18.44 16.57 -18.08
C GLY A 75 17.06 16.16 -18.60
N LYS A 76 16.57 16.87 -19.60
CA LYS A 76 15.26 16.63 -20.22
C LYS A 76 15.39 15.91 -21.56
N SER A 77 14.42 15.06 -21.84
CA SER A 77 14.32 14.31 -23.09
C SER A 77 12.95 14.45 -23.71
N ILE A 78 12.86 14.30 -25.01
CA ILE A 78 11.59 14.22 -25.71
C ILE A 78 11.05 12.80 -25.49
N LEU A 79 9.83 12.69 -25.02
CA LEU A 79 9.12 11.42 -24.86
C LEU A 79 7.92 11.38 -25.81
N TYR A 80 7.54 10.18 -26.16
CA TYR A 80 6.37 9.86 -26.97
C TYR A 80 5.34 9.12 -26.12
N ASP A 81 4.07 9.39 -26.33
CA ASP A 81 2.98 8.69 -25.67
C ASP A 81 2.87 7.26 -26.25
N GLY A 82 2.89 6.26 -25.38
CA GLY A 82 2.80 4.84 -25.79
C GLY A 82 1.48 4.48 -26.49
N ARG A 83 0.40 5.24 -26.23
CA ARG A 83 -0.92 4.96 -26.82
C ARG A 83 -1.12 5.63 -28.16
N THR A 84 -0.71 6.87 -28.31
CA THR A 84 -0.93 7.68 -29.51
C THR A 84 0.27 7.70 -30.44
N GLY A 85 1.47 7.47 -29.91
CA GLY A 85 2.73 7.61 -30.64
C GLY A 85 3.14 9.05 -30.88
N GLU A 86 2.40 10.02 -30.35
CA GLU A 86 2.68 11.45 -30.50
C GLU A 86 3.70 11.92 -29.47
N ALA A 87 4.54 12.89 -29.82
CA ALA A 87 5.46 13.51 -28.88
C ALA A 87 4.71 14.34 -27.84
N PHE A 88 5.18 14.39 -26.61
CA PHE A 88 4.69 15.33 -25.60
C PHE A 88 5.05 16.77 -25.97
N ASP A 89 4.19 17.72 -25.61
CA ASP A 89 4.33 19.15 -25.93
C ASP A 89 5.62 19.77 -25.38
N HIS A 90 6.13 19.23 -24.27
CA HIS A 90 7.31 19.74 -23.59
C HIS A 90 8.31 18.62 -23.31
N PRO A 91 9.63 18.91 -23.33
CA PRO A 91 10.64 17.97 -22.88
C PRO A 91 10.44 17.59 -21.40
N ILE A 92 10.60 16.31 -21.09
CA ILE A 92 10.33 15.74 -19.77
C ILE A 92 11.62 15.29 -19.14
N THR A 93 11.73 15.45 -17.82
CA THR A 93 12.86 14.91 -17.02
C THR A 93 12.79 13.40 -17.02
N VAL A 94 13.81 12.76 -17.59
CA VAL A 94 13.98 11.31 -17.65
C VAL A 94 15.37 10.94 -17.17
N GLY A 95 15.46 9.89 -16.39
CA GLY A 95 16.76 9.41 -15.94
C GLY A 95 16.63 8.11 -15.18
N VAL A 96 17.68 7.74 -14.48
CA VAL A 96 17.79 6.50 -13.72
C VAL A 96 17.83 6.83 -12.24
N MET A 97 16.95 6.18 -11.47
CA MET A 97 16.85 6.34 -10.02
C MET A 97 17.11 4.99 -9.34
N TYR A 98 17.75 5.03 -8.17
CA TYR A 98 17.95 3.86 -7.33
C TYR A 98 16.70 3.55 -6.53
N MET A 99 16.05 2.42 -6.84
CA MET A 99 14.79 2.01 -6.24
C MET A 99 14.97 0.82 -5.33
N LEU A 100 14.35 0.87 -4.15
CA LEU A 100 14.33 -0.22 -3.17
C LEU A 100 12.91 -0.78 -3.07
N LYS A 101 12.80 -2.10 -3.17
CA LYS A 101 11.56 -2.81 -2.81
C LYS A 101 11.55 -3.01 -1.30
N LEU A 102 10.57 -2.40 -0.61
CA LEU A 102 10.41 -2.57 0.82
C LEU A 102 9.75 -3.93 1.14
N HIS A 103 10.11 -4.50 2.29
CA HIS A 103 9.59 -5.80 2.76
C HIS A 103 8.14 -5.71 3.31
N HIS A 104 7.41 -4.66 2.97
CA HIS A 104 6.01 -4.48 3.30
C HIS A 104 5.11 -5.03 2.19
N LEU A 105 5.22 -6.33 1.94
CA LEU A 105 4.45 -7.01 0.90
C LEU A 105 3.02 -7.28 1.36
N VAL A 106 2.07 -7.15 0.45
CA VAL A 106 0.64 -7.35 0.74
C VAL A 106 0.34 -8.78 1.18
N ASP A 107 1.00 -9.77 0.61
CA ASP A 107 0.78 -11.18 0.94
C ASP A 107 1.12 -11.51 2.40
N ASP A 108 2.07 -10.79 2.99
CA ASP A 108 2.43 -10.95 4.41
C ASP A 108 1.44 -10.24 5.35
N LYS A 109 0.66 -9.31 4.85
CA LYS A 109 -0.25 -8.45 5.63
C LYS A 109 -1.71 -8.78 5.44
N ILE A 110 -2.11 -9.24 4.25
CA ILE A 110 -3.50 -9.61 3.98
C ILE A 110 -3.92 -10.75 4.88
N HIS A 111 -5.04 -10.58 5.54
CA HIS A 111 -5.56 -11.57 6.46
C HIS A 111 -7.09 -11.53 6.50
N ALA A 112 -7.70 -12.71 6.50
CA ALA A 112 -9.15 -12.89 6.67
C ALA A 112 -9.39 -14.13 7.54
N ARG A 113 -10.54 -14.15 8.19
CA ARG A 113 -10.95 -15.27 9.03
C ARG A 113 -12.47 -15.47 8.93
N SER A 114 -12.88 -16.72 8.81
CA SER A 114 -14.27 -17.14 9.06
C SER A 114 -14.37 -17.82 10.41
N THR A 115 -13.86 -19.04 10.51
CA THR A 115 -13.70 -19.80 11.76
C THR A 115 -12.23 -20.11 11.98
N GLY A 116 -11.81 -20.30 13.23
CA GLY A 116 -10.43 -20.59 13.57
C GLY A 116 -10.24 -20.88 15.06
N PRO A 117 -9.02 -20.85 15.56
CA PRO A 117 -8.74 -21.15 16.96
C PRO A 117 -9.28 -20.06 17.91
N TYR A 118 -9.70 -20.50 19.09
CA TYR A 118 -10.22 -19.66 20.16
C TYR A 118 -9.38 -19.85 21.44
N ALA A 119 -9.34 -18.83 22.28
CA ALA A 119 -8.71 -18.92 23.59
C ALA A 119 -9.48 -19.88 24.48
N VAL A 120 -8.77 -20.70 25.25
CA VAL A 120 -9.38 -21.76 26.09
C VAL A 120 -10.26 -21.18 27.21
N ILE A 121 -9.80 -20.09 27.85
CA ILE A 121 -10.48 -19.49 28.99
C ILE A 121 -11.59 -18.55 28.55
N THR A 122 -11.27 -17.58 27.72
CA THR A 122 -12.23 -16.52 27.33
C THR A 122 -13.15 -16.94 26.19
N GLN A 123 -12.84 -18.02 25.45
CA GLN A 123 -13.58 -18.48 24.26
C GLN A 123 -13.71 -17.40 23.16
N GLN A 124 -12.84 -16.42 23.20
CA GLN A 124 -12.76 -15.38 22.17
C GLN A 124 -11.76 -15.80 21.08
N PRO A 125 -11.92 -15.30 19.84
CA PRO A 125 -10.95 -15.53 18.79
C PRO A 125 -9.56 -15.09 19.21
N LEU A 126 -8.54 -15.88 18.85
CA LEU A 126 -7.14 -15.46 19.04
C LEU A 126 -6.82 -14.25 18.17
N GLY A 127 -5.78 -13.49 18.53
CA GLY A 127 -5.29 -12.36 17.74
C GLY A 127 -4.12 -12.74 16.84
N GLY A 128 -3.90 -11.94 15.80
CA GLY A 128 -2.74 -12.05 14.92
C GLY A 128 -2.91 -12.99 13.73
N LYS A 129 -2.24 -12.64 12.63
CA LYS A 129 -2.28 -13.39 11.36
C LYS A 129 -1.66 -14.79 11.52
N ALA A 130 -0.57 -14.91 12.28
CA ALA A 130 0.15 -16.18 12.46
C ALA A 130 -0.71 -17.28 13.12
N GLN A 131 -1.63 -16.88 14.00
CA GLN A 131 -2.55 -17.81 14.68
C GLN A 131 -3.91 -17.91 13.97
N PHE A 132 -4.04 -17.43 12.76
CA PHE A 132 -5.31 -17.33 12.07
C PHE A 132 -6.38 -16.65 12.94
N GLY A 133 -5.99 -15.55 13.58
CA GLY A 133 -6.80 -14.84 14.55
C GLY A 133 -7.77 -13.84 13.92
N GLY A 134 -8.68 -13.33 14.75
CA GLY A 134 -9.64 -12.29 14.38
C GLY A 134 -9.11 -10.89 14.65
N GLN A 135 -9.79 -9.90 14.11
CA GLN A 135 -9.52 -8.49 14.37
C GLN A 135 -10.08 -8.09 15.74
N ARG A 136 -9.38 -7.18 16.41
CA ARG A 136 -9.88 -6.59 17.65
C ARG A 136 -10.95 -5.53 17.34
N PHE A 137 -12.13 -5.74 17.85
CA PHE A 137 -13.19 -4.76 17.86
C PHE A 137 -13.17 -4.01 19.20
N GLY A 138 -12.46 -2.88 19.22
CA GLY A 138 -12.20 -2.13 20.44
C GLY A 138 -13.36 -1.25 20.89
N GLU A 139 -13.16 -0.51 21.97
CA GLU A 139 -14.18 0.34 22.57
C GLU A 139 -14.62 1.48 21.61
N MET A 140 -13.67 2.07 20.88
CA MET A 140 -14.01 3.14 19.92
C MET A 140 -14.86 2.62 18.74
N GLU A 141 -14.61 1.41 18.28
CA GLU A 141 -15.40 0.76 17.22
C GLU A 141 -16.83 0.46 17.69
N VAL A 142 -16.99 0.11 18.98
CA VAL A 142 -18.31 -0.04 19.61
C VAL A 142 -19.06 1.30 19.61
N TRP A 143 -18.40 2.39 19.98
CA TRP A 143 -19.01 3.73 19.94
C TRP A 143 -19.46 4.14 18.55
N ALA A 144 -18.70 3.75 17.52
CA ALA A 144 -19.09 4.01 16.14
C ALA A 144 -20.41 3.31 15.76
N LEU A 145 -20.58 2.03 16.14
CA LEU A 145 -21.82 1.30 15.92
C LEU A 145 -23.00 1.87 16.73
N GLU A 146 -22.75 2.31 17.96
CA GLU A 146 -23.75 2.99 18.79
C GLU A 146 -24.20 4.30 18.14
N ALA A 147 -23.28 5.09 17.60
CA ALA A 147 -23.58 6.35 16.91
C ALA A 147 -24.46 6.15 15.66
N TYR A 148 -24.27 5.04 14.95
CA TYR A 148 -25.12 4.66 13.81
C TYR A 148 -26.45 4.02 14.22
N GLY A 149 -26.64 3.70 15.49
CA GLY A 149 -27.80 2.97 15.97
C GLY A 149 -27.88 1.52 15.46
N ALA A 150 -26.76 0.92 15.10
CA ALA A 150 -26.66 -0.43 14.56
C ALA A 150 -26.64 -1.49 15.68
N ALA A 151 -27.72 -1.60 16.44
CA ALA A 151 -27.81 -2.46 17.63
C ALA A 151 -27.66 -3.95 17.30
N TYR A 152 -28.29 -4.43 16.24
CA TYR A 152 -28.19 -5.83 15.83
C TYR A 152 -26.79 -6.23 15.41
N THR A 153 -26.10 -5.36 14.66
CA THR A 153 -24.70 -5.59 14.28
C THR A 153 -23.80 -5.63 15.50
N LEU A 154 -23.98 -4.73 16.45
CA LEU A 154 -23.23 -4.73 17.70
C LEU A 154 -23.49 -6.00 18.53
N GLN A 155 -24.74 -6.45 18.63
CA GLN A 155 -25.11 -7.68 19.30
C GLN A 155 -24.41 -8.89 18.66
N GLU A 156 -24.38 -8.98 17.35
CA GLU A 156 -23.69 -10.03 16.62
C GLU A 156 -22.18 -10.02 16.89
N MET A 157 -21.54 -8.84 16.89
CA MET A 157 -20.12 -8.69 17.19
C MET A 157 -19.76 -9.13 18.61
N LEU A 158 -20.63 -8.90 19.58
CA LEU A 158 -20.40 -9.23 20.98
C LEU A 158 -20.71 -10.69 21.34
N THR A 159 -21.51 -11.38 20.54
CA THR A 159 -22.00 -12.74 20.86
C THR A 159 -21.47 -13.79 19.88
N VAL A 160 -22.10 -13.95 18.75
CA VAL A 160 -21.80 -15.01 17.75
C VAL A 160 -20.38 -14.92 17.22
N LYS A 161 -19.88 -13.71 17.00
CA LYS A 161 -18.52 -13.47 16.51
C LYS A 161 -17.47 -13.43 17.62
N SER A 162 -17.83 -13.56 18.87
CA SER A 162 -16.92 -13.48 20.01
C SER A 162 -16.97 -14.75 20.86
N ASP A 163 -17.64 -14.72 22.00
CA ASP A 163 -17.54 -15.71 23.06
C ASP A 163 -18.75 -16.67 23.20
N ASP A 164 -19.82 -16.48 22.45
CA ASP A 164 -20.99 -17.37 22.47
C ASP A 164 -20.72 -18.69 21.72
N VAL A 165 -20.30 -19.71 22.46
CA VAL A 165 -19.95 -21.03 21.91
C VAL A 165 -21.15 -21.69 21.24
N VAL A 166 -22.33 -21.67 21.90
CA VAL A 166 -23.54 -22.30 21.40
C VAL A 166 -24.06 -21.58 20.15
N GLY A 167 -24.06 -20.25 20.18
CA GLY A 167 -24.48 -19.42 19.05
C GLY A 167 -23.58 -19.64 17.83
N ARG A 168 -22.26 -19.73 18.01
CA ARG A 168 -21.32 -20.01 16.92
C ARG A 168 -21.63 -21.32 16.21
N VAL A 169 -21.81 -22.40 16.98
CA VAL A 169 -22.08 -23.73 16.42
C VAL A 169 -23.38 -23.75 15.64
N LYS A 170 -24.44 -23.19 16.20
CA LYS A 170 -25.75 -23.10 15.52
C LYS A 170 -25.71 -22.28 14.24
N THR A 171 -25.02 -21.14 14.28
CA THR A 171 -24.87 -20.27 13.11
C THR A 171 -24.08 -20.97 12.00
N TYR A 172 -22.98 -21.62 12.32
CA TYR A 172 -22.21 -22.40 11.36
C TYR A 172 -23.02 -23.52 10.74
N GLU A 173 -23.75 -24.27 11.58
CA GLU A 173 -24.64 -25.36 11.15
C GLU A 173 -25.74 -24.87 10.19
N SER A 174 -26.38 -23.73 10.50
CA SER A 174 -27.39 -23.12 9.65
C SER A 174 -26.85 -22.69 8.28
N ILE A 175 -25.63 -22.10 8.26
CA ILE A 175 -24.97 -21.71 7.01
C ILE A 175 -24.66 -22.95 6.15
N VAL A 176 -24.14 -24.03 6.75
CA VAL A 176 -23.83 -25.27 6.03
C VAL A 176 -25.07 -25.93 5.47
N LYS A 177 -26.18 -25.91 6.21
CA LYS A 177 -27.47 -26.45 5.78
C LYS A 177 -28.23 -25.56 4.79
N GLY A 178 -27.82 -24.29 4.64
CA GLY A 178 -28.54 -23.32 3.82
C GLY A 178 -29.83 -22.81 4.45
N GLU A 179 -29.98 -22.93 5.78
CA GLU A 179 -31.09 -22.42 6.56
C GLU A 179 -30.89 -20.96 6.97
N ASN A 180 -31.94 -20.31 7.43
CA ASN A 180 -31.83 -18.96 7.98
C ASN A 180 -30.95 -18.94 9.23
N VAL A 181 -30.07 -17.96 9.32
CA VAL A 181 -29.18 -17.76 10.48
C VAL A 181 -30.05 -17.42 11.71
N PRO A 182 -29.89 -18.11 12.86
CA PRO A 182 -30.62 -17.80 14.07
C PRO A 182 -30.30 -16.41 14.61
N GLU A 183 -31.20 -15.82 15.35
CA GLU A 183 -30.96 -14.53 16.00
C GLU A 183 -29.80 -14.64 17.02
N PRO A 184 -28.96 -13.60 17.14
CA PRO A 184 -27.88 -13.57 18.12
C PRO A 184 -28.43 -13.66 19.56
N GLY A 185 -27.70 -14.33 20.42
CA GLY A 185 -28.00 -14.40 21.84
C GLY A 185 -27.80 -13.08 22.58
N VAL A 186 -28.17 -13.07 23.86
CA VAL A 186 -27.91 -11.90 24.74
C VAL A 186 -26.53 -12.04 25.37
N PRO A 187 -25.70 -10.98 25.35
CA PRO A 187 -24.37 -10.98 25.97
C PRO A 187 -24.46 -11.29 27.48
N GLU A 188 -23.51 -12.09 28.00
CA GLU A 188 -23.51 -12.45 29.44
C GLU A 188 -23.33 -11.22 30.34
N GLY A 189 -22.56 -10.23 29.94
CA GLY A 189 -22.42 -8.95 30.66
C GLY A 189 -23.73 -8.21 30.82
N PHE A 190 -24.63 -8.26 29.83
CA PHE A 190 -25.96 -7.66 29.95
C PHE A 190 -26.85 -8.43 30.93
N LYS A 191 -26.78 -9.75 30.95
CA LYS A 191 -27.52 -10.58 31.92
C LYS A 191 -27.12 -10.28 33.36
N VAL A 192 -25.82 -10.05 33.58
CA VAL A 192 -25.28 -9.66 34.91
C VAL A 192 -25.77 -8.26 35.31
N LEU A 193 -25.80 -7.32 34.35
CA LEU A 193 -26.26 -5.95 34.63
C LEU A 193 -27.76 -5.90 35.01
N VAL A 194 -28.56 -6.74 34.40
CA VAL A 194 -30.03 -6.76 34.64
C VAL A 194 -30.39 -7.43 35.97
N LYS A 195 -29.55 -8.36 36.50
CA LYS A 195 -29.73 -8.96 37.82
C LYS A 195 -29.34 -8.02 38.93
#